data_16e2be5f9aecc649ce1a3d7fb86a7ccf
#
_entry.id   16e2be5f9aecc649ce1a3d7fb86a7ccf
#
_cell.length_a   1.000
_cell.length_b   1.000
_cell.length_c   1.000
_cell.angle_alpha   90.00
_cell.angle_beta   90.00
_cell.angle_gamma   90.00
#
_symmetry.space_group_name_H-M   'P 1'
#
loop_
_entity.id
_entity.type
_entity.pdbx_description
1 polymer ?
#
loop_
_entity_poly.entity_id
_entity_poly.type
_entity_poly.pdbx_seq_one_letter_code
_entity_poly.pdbx_strand_id
1 'polypeptide(L)'
;AGTYNLKIEVETVKGKKTSREGLVVVNPLADDPQSKEVAFERIVSPGKTARLYGSNLQNVTAILLGGNTITDPTYVESADENYLEYIVPTGVSEGDYRIVLQDADGNQYGADMVKVTNASLVISGANRATANVDWTISGINLENIASLTIGGQTVSQFSNQSSTEVTLTCPDLSDGSYTLTGKTRSGEAVQFLNDNVTTTEQTVTVSTEITLWSGHHYVSWDKPDGDPNKTFGLIPMDVFAGITAGSTLKVVYSIERTAEYHKMQLATGYWTCGMW
;
A
#
# COMPACT_ATOMS: atom_id res chain seq x y z
N ALA A 1 14.17 -20.22 7.10
CA ALA A 1 13.08 -21.09 6.68
C ALA A 1 12.83 -20.95 5.18
N GLY A 2 12.27 -21.96 4.52
CA GLY A 2 11.98 -21.91 3.08
C GLY A 2 11.94 -23.30 2.45
N THR A 3 11.67 -23.32 1.15
CA THR A 3 11.72 -24.55 0.35
C THR A 3 13.00 -24.55 -0.46
N TYR A 4 13.77 -25.60 -0.33
CA TYR A 4 15.09 -25.77 -0.95
C TYR A 4 15.10 -27.01 -1.81
N ASN A 5 15.80 -26.94 -2.95
CA ASN A 5 16.11 -28.12 -3.74
C ASN A 5 17.39 -28.74 -3.17
N LEU A 6 17.27 -29.92 -2.59
CA LEU A 6 18.40 -30.68 -2.08
C LEU A 6 18.81 -31.72 -3.11
N LYS A 7 20.05 -31.64 -3.57
CA LYS A 7 20.69 -32.66 -4.38
C LYS A 7 21.72 -33.44 -3.55
N ILE A 8 21.52 -34.73 -3.43
CA ILE A 8 22.47 -35.64 -2.78
C ILE A 8 23.18 -36.44 -3.86
N GLU A 9 24.49 -36.32 -3.95
CA GLU A 9 25.33 -37.13 -4.85
C GLU A 9 26.15 -38.11 -4.04
N VAL A 10 26.11 -39.35 -4.42
CA VAL A 10 26.89 -40.44 -3.80
C VAL A 10 27.81 -41.04 -4.84
N GLU A 11 29.09 -41.09 -4.53
CA GLU A 11 30.11 -41.73 -5.34
C GLU A 11 30.68 -42.96 -4.59
N THR A 12 30.68 -44.09 -5.24
CA THR A 12 31.29 -45.31 -4.67
C THR A 12 32.80 -45.26 -4.85
N VAL A 13 33.53 -46.05 -4.04
CA VAL A 13 34.98 -46.16 -4.14
C VAL A 13 35.46 -46.66 -5.53
N LYS A 14 34.57 -47.18 -6.36
CA LYS A 14 34.82 -47.58 -7.77
C LYS A 14 34.41 -46.52 -8.78
N GLY A 15 34.12 -45.30 -8.34
CA GLY A 15 33.79 -44.17 -9.20
C GLY A 15 32.36 -44.18 -9.78
N LYS A 16 31.49 -45.10 -9.35
CA LYS A 16 30.09 -45.09 -9.78
C LYS A 16 29.32 -44.00 -9.02
N LYS A 17 28.74 -43.08 -9.75
CA LYS A 17 27.97 -41.99 -9.20
C LYS A 17 26.46 -42.22 -9.30
N THR A 18 25.72 -41.80 -8.33
CA THR A 18 24.25 -41.66 -8.36
C THR A 18 23.85 -40.39 -7.66
N SER A 19 22.79 -39.78 -8.10
CA SER A 19 22.23 -38.58 -7.44
C SER A 19 20.73 -38.73 -7.25
N ARG A 20 20.23 -38.05 -6.23
CA ARG A 20 18.81 -37.89 -5.98
C ARG A 20 18.53 -36.44 -5.63
N GLU A 21 17.50 -35.89 -6.22
CA GLU A 21 17.03 -34.53 -5.93
C GLU A 21 15.66 -34.58 -5.28
N GLY A 22 15.38 -33.62 -4.41
CA GLY A 22 14.09 -33.48 -3.76
C GLY A 22 13.92 -32.13 -3.11
N LEU A 23 12.69 -31.73 -2.91
CA LEU A 23 12.36 -30.51 -2.18
C LEU A 23 12.41 -30.79 -0.67
N VAL A 24 13.11 -29.92 0.05
CA VAL A 24 13.17 -29.89 1.51
C VAL A 24 12.54 -28.61 1.99
N VAL A 25 11.53 -28.72 2.83
CA VAL A 25 10.91 -27.56 3.48
C VAL A 25 11.54 -27.42 4.86
N VAL A 26 12.14 -26.26 5.10
CA VAL A 26 12.68 -25.86 6.40
C VAL A 26 11.71 -24.86 7.01
N ASN A 27 11.01 -25.27 8.06
CA ASN A 27 10.13 -24.39 8.81
C ASN A 27 10.94 -23.61 9.85
N PRO A 28 10.56 -22.34 10.15
CA PRO A 28 11.15 -21.62 11.26
C PRO A 28 10.78 -22.29 12.59
N LEU A 29 11.63 -22.17 13.59
CA LEU A 29 11.27 -22.49 14.96
C LEU A 29 10.27 -21.44 15.50
N ALA A 30 9.56 -21.80 16.57
CA ALA A 30 8.54 -20.90 17.14
C ALA A 30 9.09 -19.56 17.60
N ASP A 31 10.35 -19.57 18.08
CA ASP A 31 11.01 -18.37 18.63
C ASP A 31 11.96 -17.68 17.62
N ASP A 32 12.06 -18.20 16.38
CA ASP A 32 12.88 -17.56 15.34
C ASP A 32 12.26 -16.23 14.93
N PRO A 33 13.07 -15.17 14.71
CA PRO A 33 12.61 -13.94 14.08
C PRO A 33 12.07 -14.20 12.69
N GLN A 34 10.86 -13.69 12.41
CA GLN A 34 10.21 -13.83 11.13
C GLN A 34 9.68 -12.48 10.66
N SER A 35 9.94 -12.13 9.41
CA SER A 35 9.33 -10.96 8.80
C SER A 35 7.93 -11.28 8.28
N LYS A 36 7.08 -10.26 8.25
CA LYS A 36 5.77 -10.27 7.62
C LYS A 36 5.76 -9.23 6.50
N GLU A 37 5.32 -9.66 5.35
CA GLU A 37 5.22 -8.79 4.19
C GLU A 37 4.19 -7.67 4.41
N VAL A 38 4.67 -6.42 4.32
CA VAL A 38 3.83 -5.22 4.28
C VAL A 38 4.22 -4.43 3.02
N ALA A 39 3.30 -4.30 2.08
CA ALA A 39 3.58 -3.86 0.71
C ALA A 39 4.34 -2.52 0.62
N PHE A 40 3.99 -1.53 1.45
CA PHE A 40 4.63 -0.21 1.42
C PHE A 40 6.05 -0.21 2.01
N GLU A 41 6.29 -1.03 3.01
CA GLU A 41 7.58 -1.11 3.71
C GLU A 41 8.64 -1.91 2.94
N ARG A 42 8.27 -2.47 1.79
CA ARG A 42 9.20 -3.17 0.89
C ARG A 42 9.99 -2.25 -0.04
N ILE A 43 9.67 -0.98 -0.06
CA ILE A 43 10.37 0.01 -0.88
C ILE A 43 11.01 1.02 0.06
N VAL A 44 12.33 1.08 0.05
CA VAL A 44 13.11 1.85 1.01
C VAL A 44 14.12 2.74 0.30
N SER A 45 14.58 3.79 0.98
CA SER A 45 15.53 4.74 0.42
C SER A 45 16.77 4.89 1.29
N PRO A 46 17.97 4.95 0.71
CA PRO A 46 19.21 5.20 1.44
C PRO A 46 19.13 6.45 2.32
N GLY A 47 19.56 6.31 3.57
CA GLY A 47 19.56 7.39 4.56
C GLY A 47 18.20 7.69 5.20
N LYS A 48 17.14 6.96 4.83
CA LYS A 48 15.81 7.13 5.41
C LYS A 48 15.48 6.03 6.41
N THR A 49 14.58 6.34 7.32
CA THR A 49 14.02 5.37 8.25
C THR A 49 13.09 4.41 7.48
N ALA A 50 13.23 3.12 7.77
CA ALA A 50 12.41 2.04 7.26
C ALA A 50 11.91 1.17 8.40
N ARG A 51 10.85 0.40 8.15
CA ARG A 51 10.26 -0.52 9.12
C ARG A 51 10.19 -1.93 8.54
N LEU A 52 10.40 -2.90 9.39
CA LEU A 52 10.25 -4.31 9.07
C LEU A 52 9.30 -4.93 10.11
N TYR A 53 8.15 -5.37 9.64
CA TYR A 53 7.11 -5.97 10.47
C TYR A 53 7.30 -7.47 10.63
N GLY A 54 6.84 -8.03 11.74
CA GLY A 54 6.93 -9.45 11.96
C GLY A 54 6.76 -9.92 13.39
N SER A 55 7.16 -11.15 13.64
CA SER A 55 7.13 -11.81 14.95
C SER A 55 8.53 -12.11 15.48
N ASN A 56 8.65 -12.16 16.82
CA ASN A 56 9.91 -12.41 17.54
C ASN A 56 11.04 -11.43 17.20
N LEU A 57 10.71 -10.26 16.71
CA LEU A 57 11.67 -9.25 16.28
C LEU A 57 12.48 -8.64 17.43
N GLN A 58 12.00 -8.75 18.68
CA GLN A 58 12.72 -8.32 19.89
C GLN A 58 14.04 -9.08 20.08
N ASN A 59 14.22 -10.22 19.42
CA ASN A 59 15.45 -11.01 19.49
C ASN A 59 16.51 -10.59 18.46
N VAL A 60 16.19 -9.65 17.58
CA VAL A 60 17.07 -9.18 16.50
C VAL A 60 18.00 -8.10 17.04
N THR A 61 19.31 -8.29 16.87
CA THR A 61 20.36 -7.34 17.23
C THR A 61 21.00 -6.65 16.02
N ALA A 62 20.85 -7.24 14.83
CA ALA A 62 21.35 -6.63 13.60
C ALA A 62 20.49 -6.99 12.37
N ILE A 63 20.53 -6.10 11.38
CA ILE A 63 19.93 -6.30 10.06
C ILE A 63 21.04 -6.21 9.01
N LEU A 64 21.12 -7.22 8.12
CA LEU A 64 22.04 -7.19 6.99
C LEU A 64 21.26 -6.82 5.73
N LEU A 65 21.73 -5.78 5.04
CA LEU A 65 21.10 -5.24 3.84
C LEU A 65 22.15 -4.78 2.84
N GLY A 66 22.17 -5.35 1.64
CA GLY A 66 23.07 -4.94 0.56
C GLY A 66 24.55 -4.96 0.94
N GLY A 67 24.98 -5.94 1.73
CA GLY A 67 26.35 -6.06 2.21
C GLY A 67 26.69 -5.17 3.41
N ASN A 68 25.75 -4.38 3.91
CA ASN A 68 25.90 -3.56 5.10
C ASN A 68 25.25 -4.23 6.30
N THR A 69 25.83 -4.00 7.48
CA THR A 69 25.28 -4.43 8.77
C THR A 69 24.73 -3.22 9.50
N ILE A 70 23.46 -3.24 9.82
CA ILE A 70 22.76 -2.25 10.63
C ILE A 70 22.69 -2.82 12.04
N THR A 71 23.38 -2.22 12.97
CA THR A 71 23.40 -2.64 14.39
C THR A 71 22.32 -1.91 15.15
N ASP A 72 21.79 -2.58 16.18
CA ASP A 72 20.83 -2.02 17.13
C ASP A 72 19.58 -1.42 16.47
N PRO A 73 18.86 -2.16 15.60
CA PRO A 73 17.55 -1.71 15.12
C PRO A 73 16.60 -1.56 16.31
N THR A 74 15.75 -0.53 16.27
CA THR A 74 14.81 -0.27 17.35
C THR A 74 13.60 -1.15 17.25
N TYR A 75 13.38 -2.03 18.23
CA TYR A 75 12.14 -2.80 18.33
C TYR A 75 11.00 -1.94 18.89
N VAL A 76 9.86 -1.97 18.23
CA VAL A 76 8.66 -1.22 18.61
C VAL A 76 7.49 -2.19 18.77
N GLU A 77 6.92 -2.22 19.96
CA GLU A 77 5.62 -2.84 20.19
C GLU A 77 4.50 -1.91 19.77
N SER A 78 3.59 -2.42 18.97
CA SER A 78 2.44 -1.69 18.47
C SER A 78 1.16 -2.51 18.67
N ALA A 79 0.03 -1.83 18.88
CA ALA A 79 -1.27 -2.47 19.01
C ALA A 79 -1.69 -3.24 17.76
N ASP A 80 -1.25 -2.78 16.59
CA ASP A 80 -1.59 -3.40 15.31
C ASP A 80 -0.60 -4.50 14.94
N GLU A 81 0.69 -4.19 14.89
CA GLU A 81 1.75 -5.11 14.54
C GLU A 81 3.11 -4.62 15.04
N ASN A 82 3.94 -5.52 15.58
CA ASN A 82 5.28 -5.19 16.04
C ASN A 82 6.24 -5.04 14.85
N TYR A 83 7.21 -4.14 14.98
CA TYR A 83 8.19 -3.89 13.92
C TYR A 83 9.56 -3.52 14.47
N LEU A 84 10.57 -3.67 13.60
CA LEU A 84 11.89 -3.05 13.76
C LEU A 84 11.94 -1.77 12.96
N GLU A 85 12.38 -0.69 13.57
CA GLU A 85 12.72 0.56 12.90
C GLU A 85 14.22 0.65 12.72
N TYR A 86 14.67 0.96 11.49
CA TYR A 86 16.09 1.05 11.15
C TYR A 86 16.34 2.12 10.09
N ILE A 87 17.58 2.61 10.02
CA ILE A 87 18.00 3.54 8.96
C ILE A 87 18.67 2.73 7.85
N VAL A 88 18.18 2.90 6.63
CA VAL A 88 18.79 2.29 5.44
C VAL A 88 20.17 2.90 5.21
N PRO A 89 21.26 2.11 5.14
CA PRO A 89 22.60 2.66 4.95
C PRO A 89 22.74 3.44 3.65
N THR A 90 23.36 4.59 3.69
CA THR A 90 23.54 5.47 2.52
C THR A 90 24.44 4.85 1.43
N GLY A 91 25.23 3.83 1.76
CA GLY A 91 26.11 3.13 0.83
C GLY A 91 25.43 1.97 0.08
N VAL A 92 24.16 1.66 0.35
CA VAL A 92 23.42 0.63 -0.40
C VAL A 92 23.03 1.18 -1.76
N SER A 93 23.45 0.51 -2.83
CA SER A 93 23.06 0.87 -4.20
C SER A 93 21.58 0.56 -4.45
N GLU A 94 21.00 1.17 -5.49
CA GLU A 94 19.65 0.83 -5.93
C GLU A 94 19.59 -0.63 -6.40
N GLY A 95 18.49 -1.32 -6.07
CA GLY A 95 18.29 -2.72 -6.42
C GLY A 95 17.37 -3.46 -5.47
N ASP A 96 17.18 -4.74 -5.74
CA ASP A 96 16.38 -5.64 -4.91
C ASP A 96 17.30 -6.46 -4.00
N TYR A 97 17.06 -6.41 -2.72
CA TYR A 97 17.88 -7.07 -1.70
C TYR A 97 17.03 -7.90 -0.76
N ARG A 98 17.55 -9.06 -0.38
CA ARG A 98 17.00 -9.82 0.74
C ARG A 98 17.52 -9.21 2.03
N ILE A 99 16.60 -8.91 2.94
CA ILE A 99 16.96 -8.61 4.33
C ILE A 99 17.33 -9.90 5.04
N VAL A 100 18.38 -9.85 5.85
CA VAL A 100 18.73 -10.95 6.77
C VAL A 100 18.76 -10.38 8.18
N LEU A 101 18.00 -11.02 9.08
CA LEU A 101 17.97 -10.70 10.51
C LEU A 101 19.07 -11.48 11.22
N GLN A 102 19.69 -10.91 12.24
CA GLN A 102 20.69 -11.58 13.05
C GLN A 102 20.36 -11.42 14.53
N ASP A 103 20.43 -12.51 15.28
CA ASP A 103 20.26 -12.50 16.73
C ASP A 103 21.58 -12.25 17.48
N ALA A 104 21.51 -12.26 18.82
CA ALA A 104 22.68 -12.03 19.68
C ALA A 104 23.72 -13.17 19.61
N ASP A 105 23.32 -14.35 19.21
CA ASP A 105 24.22 -15.51 19.06
C ASP A 105 24.86 -15.57 17.67
N GLY A 106 24.49 -14.62 16.78
CA GLY A 106 25.00 -14.54 15.42
C GLY A 106 24.27 -15.44 14.42
N ASN A 107 23.16 -16.07 14.82
CA ASN A 107 22.33 -16.83 13.89
C ASN A 107 21.63 -15.90 12.91
N GLN A 108 21.47 -16.35 11.67
CA GLN A 108 20.93 -15.55 10.59
C GLN A 108 19.61 -16.12 10.06
N TYR A 109 18.64 -15.23 9.87
CA TYR A 109 17.28 -15.56 9.44
C TYR A 109 16.94 -14.74 8.19
N GLY A 110 16.65 -15.42 7.09
CA GLY A 110 16.22 -14.74 5.85
C GLY A 110 14.85 -14.09 6.06
N ALA A 111 14.77 -12.81 5.79
CA ALA A 111 13.55 -12.02 5.83
C ALA A 111 13.06 -11.68 4.40
N ASP A 112 12.19 -10.68 4.28
CA ASP A 112 11.60 -10.27 3.02
C ASP A 112 12.60 -9.62 2.05
N MET A 113 12.20 -9.52 0.79
CA MET A 113 12.87 -8.72 -0.21
C MET A 113 12.44 -7.27 -0.08
N VAL A 114 13.41 -6.36 -0.19
CA VAL A 114 13.15 -4.92 -0.28
C VAL A 114 13.77 -4.35 -1.54
N LYS A 115 13.10 -3.38 -2.13
CA LYS A 115 13.61 -2.58 -3.24
C LYS A 115 14.23 -1.30 -2.67
N VAL A 116 15.51 -1.11 -2.89
CA VAL A 116 16.21 0.14 -2.54
C VAL A 116 16.19 1.07 -3.74
N THR A 117 15.71 2.32 -3.55
CA THR A 117 15.66 3.32 -4.63
C THR A 117 15.79 4.75 -4.08
N ASN A 118 16.40 5.64 -4.87
CA ASN A 118 16.42 7.09 -4.64
C ASN A 118 15.34 7.83 -5.45
N ALA A 119 14.63 7.12 -6.32
CA ALA A 119 13.61 7.74 -7.15
C ALA A 119 12.44 8.25 -6.31
N SER A 120 11.82 9.33 -6.74
CA SER A 120 10.50 9.72 -6.25
C SER A 120 9.49 8.75 -6.84
N LEU A 121 8.91 7.91 -6.00
CA LEU A 121 8.00 6.84 -6.41
C LEU A 121 6.64 7.03 -5.74
N VAL A 122 5.61 7.23 -6.56
CA VAL A 122 4.21 7.25 -6.14
C VAL A 122 3.72 5.80 -6.08
N ILE A 123 3.16 5.40 -4.95
CA ILE A 123 2.74 4.02 -4.68
C ILE A 123 1.21 3.90 -4.68
N SER A 124 0.52 4.93 -4.22
CA SER A 124 -0.96 4.91 -4.14
C SER A 124 -1.58 6.29 -4.33
N GLY A 125 -2.90 6.30 -4.50
CA GLY A 125 -3.69 7.52 -4.66
C GLY A 125 -3.68 8.12 -6.05
N ALA A 126 -2.80 7.70 -6.96
CA ALA A 126 -2.60 8.33 -8.26
C ALA A 126 -3.52 7.83 -9.38
N ASN A 127 -4.48 6.96 -9.08
CA ASN A 127 -5.36 6.36 -10.10
C ASN A 127 -6.71 7.08 -10.26
N ARG A 128 -7.08 7.95 -9.32
CA ARG A 128 -8.35 8.66 -9.33
C ARG A 128 -8.21 10.05 -8.72
N ALA A 129 -8.86 11.04 -9.33
CA ALA A 129 -8.94 12.41 -8.83
C ALA A 129 -10.32 13.00 -9.12
N THR A 130 -10.67 14.08 -8.42
CA THR A 130 -11.87 14.86 -8.69
C THR A 130 -11.44 16.27 -9.09
N ALA A 131 -11.96 16.78 -10.20
CA ALA A 131 -11.62 18.11 -10.70
C ALA A 131 -11.89 19.19 -9.64
N ASN A 132 -10.95 20.13 -9.49
CA ASN A 132 -11.00 21.24 -8.53
C ASN A 132 -11.03 20.82 -7.04
N VAL A 133 -10.69 19.58 -6.73
CA VAL A 133 -10.66 19.05 -5.36
C VAL A 133 -9.23 18.66 -4.99
N ASP A 134 -8.89 18.82 -3.71
CA ASP A 134 -7.62 18.37 -3.18
C ASP A 134 -7.48 16.85 -3.31
N TRP A 135 -6.33 16.44 -3.79
CA TRP A 135 -6.00 15.08 -4.13
C TRP A 135 -4.65 14.70 -3.53
N THR A 136 -4.66 13.69 -2.67
CA THR A 136 -3.45 13.20 -1.99
C THR A 136 -2.94 11.94 -2.66
N ILE A 137 -1.66 11.93 -2.99
CA ILE A 137 -0.90 10.77 -3.47
C ILE A 137 0.15 10.41 -2.42
N SER A 138 0.42 9.13 -2.26
CA SER A 138 1.37 8.63 -1.25
C SER A 138 2.46 7.78 -1.90
N GLY A 139 3.64 7.77 -1.27
CA GLY A 139 4.80 7.06 -1.80
C GLY A 139 6.07 7.31 -1.01
N ILE A 140 7.21 7.38 -1.68
CA ILE A 140 8.52 7.64 -1.08
C ILE A 140 9.27 8.73 -1.86
N ASN A 141 10.13 9.48 -1.15
CA ASN A 141 10.91 10.59 -1.69
C ASN A 141 10.07 11.65 -2.42
N LEU A 142 8.80 11.83 -2.01
CA LEU A 142 7.87 12.72 -2.69
C LEU A 142 8.20 14.20 -2.43
N GLU A 143 9.01 14.51 -1.42
CA GLU A 143 9.56 15.85 -1.18
C GLU A 143 10.42 16.37 -2.36
N ASN A 144 10.92 15.47 -3.21
CA ASN A 144 11.71 15.81 -4.38
C ASN A 144 10.87 16.16 -5.62
N ILE A 145 9.55 15.94 -5.59
CA ILE A 145 8.69 16.27 -6.72
C ILE A 145 8.67 17.79 -6.90
N ALA A 146 8.96 18.25 -8.11
CA ALA A 146 8.84 19.65 -8.50
C ALA A 146 7.49 19.94 -9.14
N SER A 147 6.97 19.02 -9.95
CA SER A 147 5.71 19.19 -10.63
C SER A 147 5.08 17.86 -11.03
N LEU A 148 3.74 17.88 -11.13
CA LEU A 148 2.93 16.81 -11.70
C LEU A 148 2.15 17.39 -12.88
N THR A 149 2.00 16.62 -13.95
CA THR A 149 1.27 17.02 -15.15
C THR A 149 0.17 16.02 -15.42
N ILE A 150 -1.07 16.49 -15.50
CA ILE A 150 -2.27 15.71 -15.78
C ILE A 150 -3.09 16.40 -16.88
N GLY A 151 -3.46 15.66 -17.92
CA GLY A 151 -4.23 16.21 -19.03
C GLY A 151 -3.57 17.42 -19.72
N GLY A 152 -2.22 17.49 -19.71
CA GLY A 152 -1.47 18.62 -20.24
C GLY A 152 -1.37 19.84 -19.31
N GLN A 153 -2.04 19.82 -18.16
CA GLN A 153 -1.96 20.88 -17.14
C GLN A 153 -0.92 20.53 -16.09
N THR A 154 0.03 21.42 -15.83
CA THR A 154 1.13 21.22 -14.88
C THR A 154 0.83 21.92 -13.56
N VAL A 155 0.89 21.15 -12.48
CA VAL A 155 0.75 21.63 -11.10
C VAL A 155 2.13 21.57 -10.44
N SER A 156 2.59 22.69 -9.90
CA SER A 156 3.86 22.82 -9.18
C SER A 156 3.68 23.39 -7.77
N GLN A 157 2.45 23.64 -7.37
CA GLN A 157 2.09 24.08 -6.02
C GLN A 157 1.34 22.95 -5.32
N PHE A 158 1.84 22.58 -4.16
CA PHE A 158 1.30 21.51 -3.34
C PHE A 158 0.83 22.10 -2.02
N SER A 159 -0.39 21.77 -1.59
CA SER A 159 -0.93 22.19 -0.29
C SER A 159 -0.28 21.45 0.88
N ASN A 160 0.22 20.24 0.61
CA ASN A 160 1.11 19.48 1.51
C ASN A 160 2.17 18.76 0.69
N GLN A 161 3.41 18.74 1.18
CA GLN A 161 4.49 17.97 0.57
C GLN A 161 5.45 17.46 1.65
N SER A 162 5.56 16.15 1.75
CA SER A 162 6.48 15.44 2.65
C SER A 162 7.22 14.34 1.88
N SER A 163 8.04 13.56 2.57
CA SER A 163 8.72 12.41 1.96
C SER A 163 7.74 11.30 1.55
N THR A 164 6.56 11.23 2.16
CA THR A 164 5.59 10.14 1.98
C THR A 164 4.28 10.57 1.35
N GLU A 165 3.99 11.87 1.29
CA GLU A 165 2.72 12.38 0.77
C GLU A 165 2.90 13.68 0.01
N VAL A 166 2.10 13.84 -1.04
CA VAL A 166 1.88 15.11 -1.73
C VAL A 166 0.39 15.31 -1.90
N THR A 167 -0.10 16.48 -1.50
CA THR A 167 -1.48 16.93 -1.75
C THR A 167 -1.46 18.11 -2.70
N LEU A 168 -2.25 17.99 -3.76
CA LEU A 168 -2.41 19.03 -4.79
C LEU A 168 -3.89 19.16 -5.15
N THR A 169 -4.28 20.32 -5.61
CA THR A 169 -5.62 20.49 -6.21
C THR A 169 -5.60 19.92 -7.62
N CYS A 170 -6.49 18.98 -7.92
CA CYS A 170 -6.66 18.48 -9.29
C CYS A 170 -7.10 19.63 -10.21
N PRO A 171 -6.46 19.82 -11.36
CA PRO A 171 -6.87 20.84 -12.32
C PRO A 171 -8.33 20.70 -12.77
N ASP A 172 -8.89 21.79 -13.30
CA ASP A 172 -10.22 21.80 -13.91
C ASP A 172 -10.21 20.99 -15.22
N LEU A 173 -10.55 19.72 -15.10
CA LEU A 173 -10.59 18.75 -16.19
C LEU A 173 -11.98 18.13 -16.27
N SER A 174 -12.44 17.89 -17.48
CA SER A 174 -13.68 17.12 -17.70
C SER A 174 -13.54 15.68 -17.23
N ASP A 175 -14.66 15.01 -16.98
CA ASP A 175 -14.66 13.57 -16.68
C ASP A 175 -13.98 12.80 -17.80
N GLY A 176 -13.03 11.93 -17.42
CA GLY A 176 -12.25 11.16 -18.38
C GLY A 176 -11.01 10.51 -17.80
N SER A 177 -10.27 9.83 -18.65
CA SER A 177 -8.98 9.23 -18.30
C SER A 177 -7.84 10.04 -18.88
N TYR A 178 -6.88 10.37 -18.05
CA TYR A 178 -5.75 11.21 -18.37
C TYR A 178 -4.44 10.53 -18.01
N THR A 179 -3.38 10.87 -18.72
CA THR A 179 -2.03 10.48 -18.34
C THR A 179 -1.50 11.48 -17.29
N LEU A 180 -1.05 10.95 -16.18
CA LEU A 180 -0.31 11.64 -15.13
C LEU A 180 1.18 11.34 -15.31
N THR A 181 1.98 12.39 -15.34
CA THR A 181 3.45 12.32 -15.31
C THR A 181 3.97 13.30 -14.27
N GLY A 182 5.25 13.24 -13.96
CA GLY A 182 5.84 14.21 -13.04
C GLY A 182 7.34 14.37 -13.24
N LYS A 183 7.87 15.45 -12.68
CA LYS A 183 9.31 15.72 -12.65
C LYS A 183 9.76 16.07 -11.24
N THR A 184 10.94 15.59 -10.91
CA THR A 184 11.65 15.95 -9.68
C THR A 184 12.36 17.28 -9.83
N ARG A 185 12.87 17.83 -8.73
CA ARG A 185 13.68 19.07 -8.71
C ARG A 185 15.03 18.90 -9.47
N SER A 186 15.52 17.66 -9.58
CA SER A 186 16.68 17.31 -10.41
C SER A 186 16.36 17.13 -11.89
N GLY A 187 15.06 17.19 -12.27
CA GLY A 187 14.59 17.04 -13.65
C GLY A 187 14.31 15.59 -14.07
N GLU A 188 14.49 14.63 -13.16
CA GLU A 188 14.19 13.23 -13.40
C GLU A 188 12.69 12.96 -13.42
N ALA A 189 12.27 11.90 -14.08
CA ALA A 189 10.87 11.50 -14.09
C ALA A 189 10.44 10.94 -12.73
N VAL A 190 9.27 11.36 -12.24
CA VAL A 190 8.58 10.70 -11.14
C VAL A 190 8.14 9.32 -11.59
N GLN A 191 8.33 8.34 -10.72
CA GLN A 191 7.92 6.97 -10.98
C GLN A 191 6.59 6.65 -10.31
N PHE A 192 5.84 5.70 -10.88
CA PHE A 192 4.55 5.23 -10.38
C PHE A 192 4.58 3.70 -10.29
N LEU A 193 4.12 3.16 -9.18
CA LEU A 193 4.03 1.71 -8.96
C LEU A 193 2.65 1.22 -9.39
N ASN A 194 2.61 0.38 -10.41
CA ASN A 194 1.40 -0.25 -10.93
C ASN A 194 1.58 -1.76 -10.93
N ASP A 195 0.80 -2.51 -10.17
CA ASP A 195 0.83 -3.98 -10.11
C ASP A 195 2.25 -4.55 -10.01
N ASN A 196 3.08 -3.98 -9.12
CA ASN A 196 4.50 -4.29 -8.93
C ASN A 196 5.43 -3.91 -10.11
N VAL A 197 4.95 -3.17 -11.08
CA VAL A 197 5.76 -2.62 -12.18
C VAL A 197 5.91 -1.12 -11.99
N THR A 198 7.14 -0.62 -12.09
CA THR A 198 7.44 0.80 -12.03
C THR A 198 7.39 1.41 -13.42
N THR A 199 6.61 2.47 -13.59
CA THR A 199 6.44 3.23 -14.85
C THR A 199 6.69 4.71 -14.61
N THR A 200 6.91 5.50 -15.68
CA THR A 200 7.03 6.97 -15.61
C THR A 200 5.70 7.69 -15.90
N GLU A 201 4.67 6.91 -16.15
CA GLU A 201 3.33 7.40 -16.45
C GLU A 201 2.29 6.60 -15.66
N GLN A 202 1.22 7.25 -15.25
CA GLN A 202 0.07 6.66 -14.58
C GLN A 202 -1.21 7.11 -15.27
N THR A 203 -2.14 6.18 -15.50
CA THR A 203 -3.49 6.56 -15.90
C THR A 203 -4.28 7.00 -14.66
N VAL A 204 -4.80 8.20 -14.69
CA VAL A 204 -5.70 8.73 -13.66
C VAL A 204 -7.08 8.97 -14.26
N THR A 205 -8.11 8.49 -13.60
CA THR A 205 -9.50 8.80 -13.94
C THR A 205 -9.91 10.05 -13.16
N VAL A 206 -10.20 11.11 -13.88
CA VAL A 206 -10.80 12.33 -13.32
C VAL A 206 -12.32 12.21 -13.45
N SER A 207 -13.02 12.48 -12.36
CA SER A 207 -14.48 12.48 -12.33
C SER A 207 -14.97 13.56 -11.37
N THR A 208 -16.03 14.22 -11.74
CA THR A 208 -16.80 15.10 -10.85
C THR A 208 -17.67 14.31 -9.89
N GLU A 209 -17.84 13.00 -10.13
CA GLU A 209 -18.57 12.09 -9.24
C GLU A 209 -17.61 11.44 -8.24
N ILE A 210 -17.86 11.62 -6.95
CA ILE A 210 -17.17 10.91 -5.86
C ILE A 210 -17.97 9.66 -5.54
N THR A 211 -17.38 8.48 -5.69
CA THR A 211 -18.02 7.23 -5.27
C THR A 211 -17.88 7.07 -3.75
N LEU A 212 -18.98 7.26 -3.04
CA LEU A 212 -19.02 7.14 -1.58
C LEU A 212 -19.05 5.67 -1.12
N TRP A 213 -19.66 4.81 -1.92
CA TRP A 213 -19.75 3.38 -1.65
C TRP A 213 -20.02 2.59 -2.94
N SER A 214 -19.50 1.37 -3.00
CA SER A 214 -19.80 0.41 -4.05
C SER A 214 -19.75 -1.00 -3.47
N GLY A 215 -20.71 -1.85 -3.81
CA GLY A 215 -20.73 -3.24 -3.35
C GLY A 215 -22.14 -3.83 -3.31
N HIS A 216 -22.27 -4.96 -2.63
CA HIS A 216 -23.52 -5.63 -2.34
C HIS A 216 -23.81 -5.55 -0.85
N HIS A 217 -25.05 -5.19 -0.51
CA HIS A 217 -25.49 -5.16 0.89
C HIS A 217 -26.94 -5.66 0.99
N TYR A 218 -27.16 -6.63 1.88
CA TYR A 218 -28.49 -7.11 2.16
C TYR A 218 -29.17 -6.18 3.18
N VAL A 219 -30.38 -5.72 2.84
CA VAL A 219 -31.22 -4.91 3.72
C VAL A 219 -32.59 -5.54 3.82
N SER A 220 -33.12 -5.67 5.02
CA SER A 220 -34.48 -6.14 5.25
C SER A 220 -35.16 -5.33 6.35
N TRP A 221 -36.35 -4.83 6.04
CA TRP A 221 -37.19 -4.10 6.99
C TRP A 221 -37.63 -4.93 8.21
N ASP A 222 -37.70 -6.27 8.04
CA ASP A 222 -38.12 -7.19 9.10
C ASP A 222 -37.09 -7.41 10.19
N LYS A 223 -35.89 -6.86 10.01
CA LYS A 223 -34.83 -6.92 11.02
C LYS A 223 -35.16 -6.05 12.23
N PRO A 224 -34.79 -6.46 13.44
CA PRO A 224 -34.98 -5.67 14.63
C PRO A 224 -34.20 -4.37 14.60
N ASP A 225 -34.63 -3.39 15.39
CA ASP A 225 -33.90 -2.15 15.55
C ASP A 225 -32.49 -2.40 16.11
N GLY A 226 -31.49 -1.78 15.48
CA GLY A 226 -30.07 -1.99 15.80
C GLY A 226 -29.39 -3.10 15.00
N ASP A 227 -30.13 -3.90 14.23
CA ASP A 227 -29.51 -4.84 13.28
C ASP A 227 -28.84 -4.07 12.13
N PRO A 228 -27.57 -4.35 11.80
CA PRO A 228 -26.86 -3.65 10.72
C PRO A 228 -27.48 -3.85 9.34
N ASN A 229 -28.34 -4.84 9.17
CA ASN A 229 -29.05 -5.11 7.92
C ASN A 229 -30.46 -4.53 7.90
N LYS A 230 -30.89 -3.75 8.90
CA LYS A 230 -32.18 -3.06 8.86
C LYS A 230 -32.16 -1.83 7.95
N THR A 231 -31.04 -1.14 7.93
CA THR A 231 -30.81 0.05 7.09
C THR A 231 -29.45 -0.02 6.43
N PHE A 232 -29.29 0.72 5.34
CA PHE A 232 -28.00 0.90 4.72
C PHE A 232 -27.23 2.01 5.48
N GLY A 233 -26.35 1.63 6.39
CA GLY A 233 -25.55 2.54 7.20
C GLY A 233 -24.04 2.43 6.97
N LEU A 234 -23.63 1.99 5.77
CA LEU A 234 -22.24 1.68 5.47
C LEU A 234 -21.40 2.89 5.03
N ILE A 235 -22.02 4.05 4.83
CA ILE A 235 -21.30 5.27 4.45
C ILE A 235 -21.09 6.10 5.73
N PRO A 236 -19.84 6.25 6.20
CA PRO A 236 -19.53 7.08 7.36
C PRO A 236 -19.91 8.55 7.10
N MET A 237 -20.30 9.26 8.13
CA MET A 237 -20.73 10.67 8.00
C MET A 237 -19.59 11.61 7.60
N ASP A 238 -18.37 11.28 7.92
CA ASP A 238 -17.17 12.06 7.61
C ASP A 238 -16.88 12.13 6.11
N VAL A 239 -17.32 11.14 5.30
CA VAL A 239 -17.18 11.19 3.83
C VAL A 239 -18.01 12.32 3.19
N PHE A 240 -18.99 12.87 3.93
CA PHE A 240 -19.76 14.03 3.49
C PHE A 240 -19.11 15.36 3.92
N ALA A 241 -18.03 15.32 4.72
CA ALA A 241 -17.28 16.51 5.06
C ALA A 241 -16.69 17.17 3.80
N GLY A 242 -16.95 18.44 3.60
CA GLY A 242 -16.50 19.15 2.42
C GLY A 242 -17.46 19.12 1.22
N ILE A 243 -18.54 18.35 1.27
CA ILE A 243 -19.59 18.41 0.25
C ILE A 243 -20.37 19.72 0.39
N THR A 244 -20.40 20.49 -0.67
CA THR A 244 -21.06 21.81 -0.70
C THR A 244 -22.56 21.72 -0.93
N ALA A 245 -23.30 22.72 -0.48
CA ALA A 245 -24.74 22.83 -0.78
C ALA A 245 -24.97 22.89 -2.29
N GLY A 246 -25.94 22.11 -2.77
CA GLY A 246 -26.24 21.99 -4.22
C GLY A 246 -25.63 20.75 -4.88
N SER A 247 -24.80 19.99 -4.17
CA SER A 247 -24.31 18.69 -4.65
C SER A 247 -25.47 17.70 -4.81
N THR A 248 -25.38 16.83 -5.81
CA THR A 248 -26.39 15.79 -6.09
C THR A 248 -25.89 14.44 -5.58
N LEU A 249 -26.70 13.76 -4.80
CA LEU A 249 -26.46 12.34 -4.47
C LEU A 249 -27.03 11.46 -5.58
N LYS A 250 -26.16 10.70 -6.25
CA LYS A 250 -26.54 9.73 -7.27
C LYS A 250 -26.48 8.34 -6.69
N VAL A 251 -27.59 7.61 -6.77
CA VAL A 251 -27.67 6.21 -6.35
C VAL A 251 -27.96 5.35 -7.57
N VAL A 252 -27.06 4.39 -7.85
CA VAL A 252 -27.23 3.39 -8.89
C VAL A 252 -27.31 2.04 -8.19
N TYR A 253 -28.42 1.33 -8.36
CA TYR A 253 -28.63 0.06 -7.70
C TYR A 253 -29.33 -0.95 -8.59
N SER A 254 -29.10 -2.22 -8.30
CA SER A 254 -29.90 -3.34 -8.78
C SER A 254 -30.38 -4.13 -7.57
N ILE A 255 -31.53 -4.74 -7.69
CA ILE A 255 -32.15 -5.55 -6.64
C ILE A 255 -32.39 -6.97 -7.13
N GLU A 256 -32.22 -7.94 -6.23
CA GLU A 256 -32.64 -9.30 -6.50
C GLU A 256 -34.19 -9.38 -6.50
N ARG A 257 -34.75 -10.11 -7.45
CA ARG A 257 -36.16 -10.05 -7.82
C ARG A 257 -37.15 -10.63 -6.80
N THR A 258 -36.72 -11.03 -5.62
CA THR A 258 -37.57 -11.69 -4.61
C THR A 258 -38.25 -10.72 -3.64
N ALA A 259 -37.92 -9.43 -3.69
CA ALA A 259 -38.53 -8.45 -2.79
C ALA A 259 -39.84 -7.90 -3.34
N GLU A 260 -40.83 -7.85 -2.48
CA GLU A 260 -42.17 -7.28 -2.79
C GLU A 260 -42.14 -5.76 -2.87
N TYR A 261 -41.16 -5.11 -2.18
CA TYR A 261 -41.04 -3.66 -2.07
C TYR A 261 -39.70 -3.19 -2.63
N HIS A 262 -39.75 -2.29 -3.58
CA HIS A 262 -38.59 -1.76 -4.31
C HIS A 262 -38.43 -0.25 -4.09
N LYS A 263 -38.75 0.23 -2.91
CA LYS A 263 -38.61 1.66 -2.58
C LYS A 263 -37.32 1.90 -1.83
N MET A 264 -36.62 2.96 -2.20
CA MET A 264 -35.49 3.50 -1.48
C MET A 264 -35.88 4.82 -0.86
N GLN A 265 -35.51 5.02 0.39
CA GLN A 265 -35.66 6.27 1.09
C GLN A 265 -34.31 6.77 1.55
N LEU A 266 -34.03 8.05 1.31
CA LEU A 266 -32.90 8.74 1.88
C LEU A 266 -33.38 9.52 3.09
N ALA A 267 -32.74 9.33 4.24
CA ALA A 267 -33.06 10.06 5.47
C ALA A 267 -31.80 10.54 6.17
N THR A 268 -31.86 11.71 6.79
CA THR A 268 -30.83 12.19 7.70
C THR A 268 -31.27 11.92 9.13
N GLY A 269 -30.57 11.04 9.83
CA GLY A 269 -30.96 10.62 11.18
C GLY A 269 -32.27 9.84 11.22
N TYR A 270 -32.91 9.81 12.39
CA TYR A 270 -34.15 9.04 12.61
C TYR A 270 -35.37 9.71 11.92
N TRP A 271 -35.46 9.60 10.60
CA TRP A 271 -36.63 10.00 9.82
C TRP A 271 -36.97 11.50 9.87
N THR A 272 -36.05 12.35 10.34
CA THR A 272 -36.29 13.78 10.51
C THR A 272 -36.31 14.57 9.21
N CYS A 273 -35.70 14.06 8.15
CA CYS A 273 -35.78 14.58 6.77
C CYS A 273 -35.77 13.39 5.80
N GLY A 274 -36.89 13.02 5.27
CA GLY A 274 -36.99 11.94 4.31
C GLY A 274 -37.45 12.46 2.94
N MET A 275 -36.79 12.04 1.86
CA MET A 275 -37.30 12.15 0.51
C MET A 275 -37.76 10.76 0.04
N TRP A 276 -38.97 10.68 -0.50
CA TRP A 276 -39.57 9.45 -1.03
C TRP A 276 -39.43 9.36 -2.53
#